data_371aa4aa2debf6906b35073f009a2c10
#
_entry.id   371aa4aa2debf6906b35073f009a2c10
#
_cell.length_a   1.000
_cell.length_b   1.000
_cell.length_c   1.000
_cell.angle_alpha   90.00
_cell.angle_beta   90.00
_cell.angle_gamma   90.00
#
_symmetry.space_group_name_H-M   'P 1'
#
loop_
_entity.id
_entity.type
_entity.pdbx_description
1 polymer ?
#
loop_
_entity_poly.entity_id
_entity_poly.type
_entity_poly.pdbx_seq_one_letter_code
_entity_poly.pdbx_strand_id
1 'polypeptide(L)'
;MKKFLALLLSLSMVLALSACGGTKSDDDNAKGDETKTDAPAETATDFKVGFIMLHDENSTYDLNFINAAKEACEKLGVEYKIITNVPEGQECYDKAAELADDGCNIIFADSFGHEDYMIQAAKEFPNVQFCHSTGTKAHTEGLS
;
A
#
# COMPACT_ATOMS: atom_id res chain seq x y z
N MET A 1 -43.87 3.58 25.16
CA MET A 1 -45.04 3.06 24.37
C MET A 1 -44.47 2.56 23.07
N LYS A 2 -44.28 1.25 23.03
CA LYS A 2 -45.03 0.31 22.15
C LYS A 2 -44.63 0.48 20.68
N LYS A 3 -43.80 -0.52 20.19
CA LYS A 3 -44.24 -1.62 19.30
C LYS A 3 -44.40 -1.16 17.87
N PHE A 4 -43.87 -1.78 16.83
CA PHE A 4 -43.98 -3.10 16.23
C PHE A 4 -42.88 -3.23 15.16
N LEU A 5 -42.08 -4.23 15.14
CA LEU A 5 -42.24 -5.65 14.80
C LEU A 5 -42.51 -5.92 13.31
N ALA A 6 -41.76 -6.84 12.84
CA ALA A 6 -42.00 -7.82 11.79
C ALA A 6 -41.41 -7.47 10.42
N LEU A 7 -40.41 -8.16 10.04
CA LEU A 7 -40.40 -9.55 9.48
C LEU A 7 -40.79 -9.54 8.01
N LEU A 8 -39.82 -9.76 7.14
CA LEU A 8 -40.00 -10.69 6.04
C LEU A 8 -38.67 -11.25 5.56
N LEU A 9 -38.46 -12.46 6.06
CA LEU A 9 -37.58 -13.46 5.48
C LEU A 9 -38.13 -13.84 4.10
N SER A 10 -37.32 -13.76 3.05
CA SER A 10 -37.58 -14.59 1.88
C SER A 10 -36.29 -15.23 1.41
N LEU A 11 -36.16 -16.41 1.82
CA LEU A 11 -35.33 -17.51 1.41
C LEU A 11 -35.64 -17.84 -0.06
N SER A 12 -34.64 -17.74 -0.93
CA SER A 12 -34.69 -18.40 -2.23
C SER A 12 -33.34 -19.06 -2.48
N MET A 13 -33.27 -20.27 -2.00
CA MET A 13 -32.26 -21.26 -2.29
C MET A 13 -32.64 -21.91 -3.62
N VAL A 14 -31.89 -21.67 -4.68
CA VAL A 14 -31.98 -22.50 -5.89
C VAL A 14 -30.70 -23.27 -6.04
N LEU A 15 -30.73 -24.51 -5.58
CA LEU A 15 -29.80 -25.56 -5.99
C LEU A 15 -30.14 -25.98 -7.41
N ALA A 16 -29.17 -25.89 -8.31
CA ALA A 16 -29.15 -26.70 -9.52
C ALA A 16 -27.88 -27.50 -9.55
N LEU A 17 -27.95 -28.73 -9.07
CA LEU A 17 -27.03 -29.80 -9.40
C LEU A 17 -27.36 -30.29 -10.81
N SER A 18 -26.39 -30.29 -11.68
CA SER A 18 -26.37 -31.16 -12.85
C SER A 18 -25.03 -31.90 -12.87
N ALA A 19 -25.11 -33.15 -12.49
CA ALA A 19 -24.08 -34.14 -12.68
C ALA A 19 -24.35 -34.87 -14.02
N CYS A 20 -23.29 -35.14 -14.75
CA CYS A 20 -23.02 -36.29 -15.61
C CYS A 20 -21.85 -35.91 -16.52
N GLY A 21 -20.70 -36.57 -16.57
CA GLY A 21 -20.41 -37.97 -16.57
C GLY A 21 -19.77 -38.37 -17.89
N GLY A 22 -18.53 -38.80 -17.88
CA GLY A 22 -18.09 -39.63 -19.00
C GLY A 22 -16.77 -39.30 -19.68
N THR A 23 -15.68 -39.95 -19.23
CA THR A 23 -14.61 -40.65 -19.95
C THR A 23 -13.62 -39.92 -20.89
N LYS A 24 -12.34 -39.94 -20.42
CA LYS A 24 -11.05 -40.27 -21.11
C LYS A 24 -10.69 -39.63 -22.46
N SER A 25 -9.61 -38.93 -22.49
CA SER A 25 -8.27 -39.36 -22.92
C SER A 25 -7.32 -38.16 -23.02
N ASP A 26 -6.15 -38.34 -22.46
CA ASP A 26 -4.82 -37.81 -22.73
C ASP A 26 -4.65 -36.73 -23.82
N ASP A 27 -4.11 -35.55 -23.43
CA ASP A 27 -2.80 -35.06 -23.85
C ASP A 27 -2.48 -33.68 -23.27
N ASP A 28 -1.23 -33.50 -22.96
CA ASP A 28 -0.54 -32.34 -22.46
C ASP A 28 -0.88 -31.01 -23.14
N ASN A 29 -1.19 -29.95 -22.35
CA ASN A 29 -0.58 -28.65 -22.51
C ASN A 29 -0.96 -27.73 -21.38
N ALA A 30 -0.03 -27.45 -20.44
CA ALA A 30 -0.16 -26.49 -19.40
C ALA A 30 -0.10 -25.06 -19.99
N LYS A 31 -1.27 -24.45 -20.16
CA LYS A 31 -1.37 -23.01 -20.38
C LYS A 31 -2.03 -22.40 -19.15
N GLY A 32 -1.20 -21.71 -18.34
CA GLY A 32 -1.67 -20.97 -17.18
C GLY A 32 -2.75 -19.98 -17.57
N ASP A 33 -3.92 -20.17 -17.01
CA ASP A 33 -5.03 -19.23 -17.08
C ASP A 33 -4.76 -18.14 -16.03
N GLU A 34 -4.19 -17.03 -16.48
CA GLU A 34 -4.10 -15.80 -15.69
C GLU A 34 -5.51 -15.22 -15.59
N THR A 35 -6.19 -15.55 -14.51
CA THR A 35 -7.43 -14.87 -14.15
C THR A 35 -7.08 -13.43 -13.77
N LYS A 36 -7.11 -12.54 -14.75
CA LYS A 36 -7.17 -11.09 -14.52
C LYS A 36 -8.45 -10.80 -13.76
N THR A 37 -8.31 -10.57 -12.48
CA THR A 37 -9.35 -9.92 -11.69
C THR A 37 -9.22 -8.42 -11.95
N ASP A 38 -9.89 -7.92 -12.99
CA ASP A 38 -10.11 -6.49 -13.14
C ASP A 38 -11.09 -6.06 -12.04
N ALA A 39 -10.54 -5.69 -10.88
CA ALA A 39 -11.26 -4.84 -9.95
C ALA A 39 -11.26 -3.43 -10.55
N PRO A 40 -12.40 -2.74 -10.65
CA PRO A 40 -12.40 -1.33 -11.03
C PRO A 40 -11.57 -0.56 -9.99
N ALA A 41 -10.49 0.09 -10.43
CA ALA A 41 -9.80 1.06 -9.62
C ALA A 41 -10.79 2.20 -9.36
N GLU A 42 -11.40 2.23 -8.19
CA GLU A 42 -11.96 3.47 -7.67
C GLU A 42 -10.79 4.45 -7.62
N THR A 43 -10.88 5.53 -8.35
CA THR A 43 -9.89 6.61 -8.32
C THR A 43 -9.86 7.14 -6.90
N ALA A 44 -8.86 6.75 -6.13
CA ALA A 44 -8.59 7.27 -4.80
C ALA A 44 -8.12 8.73 -4.95
N THR A 45 -9.07 9.64 -5.09
CA THR A 45 -8.82 11.07 -5.35
C THR A 45 -8.23 11.82 -4.16
N ASP A 46 -8.15 11.17 -2.99
CA ASP A 46 -7.67 11.79 -1.75
C ASP A 46 -6.49 11.03 -1.10
N PHE A 47 -5.90 10.04 -1.78
CA PHE A 47 -4.77 9.28 -1.25
C PHE A 47 -3.46 9.80 -1.82
N LYS A 48 -2.54 10.18 -0.92
CA LYS A 48 -1.24 10.75 -1.26
C LYS A 48 -0.10 10.00 -0.61
N VAL A 49 0.97 9.78 -1.37
CA VAL A 49 2.15 9.04 -0.94
C VAL A 49 3.37 9.95 -0.87
N GLY A 50 4.09 9.91 0.24
CA GLY A 50 5.35 10.61 0.43
C GLY A 50 6.56 9.67 0.29
N PHE A 51 7.66 10.17 -0.25
CA PHE A 51 8.92 9.44 -0.34
C PHE A 51 10.08 10.33 0.09
N ILE A 52 10.97 9.79 0.92
CA ILE A 52 12.19 10.41 1.42
C ILE A 52 13.38 9.58 0.93
N MET A 53 14.25 10.19 0.12
CA MET A 53 15.43 9.55 -0.45
C MET A 53 16.69 10.17 0.11
N LEU A 54 17.67 9.33 0.46
CA LEU A 54 18.96 9.80 1.01
C LEU A 54 19.74 10.63 -0.02
N HIS A 55 19.71 10.22 -1.27
CA HIS A 55 20.35 10.92 -2.38
C HIS A 55 19.34 11.23 -3.49
N ASP A 56 19.84 11.60 -4.65
CA ASP A 56 19.06 11.86 -5.87
C ASP A 56 19.28 10.78 -6.94
N GLU A 57 18.84 11.06 -8.15
CA GLU A 57 18.94 10.17 -9.31
C GLU A 57 20.39 9.83 -9.72
N ASN A 58 21.40 10.53 -9.19
CA ASN A 58 22.80 10.19 -9.44
C ASN A 58 23.28 8.99 -8.65
N SER A 59 22.57 8.62 -7.57
CA SER A 59 22.80 7.39 -6.81
C SER A 59 22.06 6.24 -7.50
N THR A 60 22.78 5.19 -7.88
CA THR A 60 22.15 4.00 -8.48
C THR A 60 21.23 3.26 -7.53
N TYR A 61 21.47 3.37 -6.21
CA TYR A 61 20.60 2.81 -5.19
C TYR A 61 19.28 3.56 -5.14
N ASP A 62 19.32 4.88 -4.90
CA ASP A 62 18.13 5.72 -4.77
C ASP A 62 17.32 5.79 -6.08
N LEU A 63 18.00 5.81 -7.24
CA LEU A 63 17.35 5.81 -8.55
C LEU A 63 16.37 4.63 -8.72
N ASN A 64 16.69 3.45 -8.19
CA ASN A 64 15.77 2.30 -8.26
C ASN A 64 14.50 2.55 -7.44
N PHE A 65 14.62 3.12 -6.25
CA PHE A 65 13.46 3.48 -5.41
C PHE A 65 12.64 4.60 -6.06
N ILE A 66 13.30 5.65 -6.59
CA ILE A 66 12.65 6.76 -7.28
C ILE A 66 11.84 6.26 -8.48
N ASN A 67 12.42 5.41 -9.32
CA ASN A 67 11.74 4.87 -10.49
C ASN A 67 10.57 3.96 -10.08
N ALA A 68 10.77 3.08 -9.11
CA ALA A 68 9.71 2.20 -8.63
C ALA A 68 8.57 2.99 -7.98
N ALA A 69 8.87 4.04 -7.21
CA ALA A 69 7.88 4.92 -6.61
C ALA A 69 7.02 5.62 -7.67
N LYS A 70 7.66 6.22 -8.68
CA LYS A 70 6.98 6.88 -9.81
C LYS A 70 6.08 5.90 -10.56
N GLU A 71 6.63 4.76 -10.98
CA GLU A 71 5.88 3.75 -11.73
C GLU A 71 4.68 3.22 -10.95
N ALA A 72 4.86 2.91 -9.66
CA ALA A 72 3.78 2.40 -8.82
C ALA A 72 2.66 3.42 -8.64
N CYS A 73 3.00 4.67 -8.32
CA CYS A 73 2.01 5.72 -8.10
C CYS A 73 1.26 6.09 -9.40
N GLU A 74 1.97 6.19 -10.52
CA GLU A 74 1.36 6.43 -11.83
C GLU A 74 0.42 5.30 -12.23
N LYS A 75 0.82 4.05 -12.02
CA LYS A 75 -0.01 2.88 -12.32
C LYS A 75 -1.27 2.81 -11.46
N LEU A 76 -1.18 3.24 -10.20
CA LEU A 76 -2.30 3.25 -9.27
C LEU A 76 -3.14 4.52 -9.38
N GLY A 77 -2.67 5.55 -10.12
CA GLY A 77 -3.35 6.84 -10.23
C GLY A 77 -3.40 7.62 -8.92
N VAL A 78 -2.39 7.45 -8.04
CA VAL A 78 -2.31 8.14 -6.75
C VAL A 78 -1.34 9.32 -6.82
N GLU A 79 -1.67 10.41 -6.09
CA GLU A 79 -0.78 11.56 -5.94
C GLU A 79 0.47 11.18 -5.13
N TYR A 80 1.62 11.72 -5.50
CA TYR A 80 2.85 11.46 -4.74
C TYR A 80 3.80 12.67 -4.71
N LYS A 81 4.65 12.70 -3.68
CA LYS A 81 5.74 13.67 -3.50
C LYS A 81 7.02 12.93 -3.15
N ILE A 82 8.11 13.23 -3.87
CA ILE A 82 9.44 12.67 -3.61
C ILE A 82 10.35 13.80 -3.15
N ILE A 83 11.01 13.63 -2.00
CA ILE A 83 12.03 14.53 -1.48
C ILE A 83 13.37 13.79 -1.53
N THR A 84 14.33 14.35 -2.23
CA THR A 84 15.68 13.78 -2.41
C THR A 84 16.72 14.53 -1.59
N ASN A 85 17.92 13.94 -1.42
CA ASN A 85 19.04 14.51 -0.70
C ASN A 85 18.71 14.81 0.77
N VAL A 86 17.95 13.92 1.42
CA VAL A 86 17.59 14.02 2.83
C VAL A 86 18.61 13.23 3.66
N PRO A 87 19.49 13.88 4.43
CA PRO A 87 20.48 13.18 5.24
C PRO A 87 19.85 12.33 6.34
N GLU A 88 20.60 11.34 6.77
CA GLU A 88 20.28 10.53 7.94
C GLU A 88 20.40 11.39 9.20
N GLY A 89 19.29 11.73 9.82
CA GLY A 89 19.28 12.59 11.01
C GLY A 89 17.96 13.31 11.20
N GLN A 90 17.99 14.38 11.98
CA GLN A 90 16.82 15.21 12.31
C GLN A 90 16.10 15.71 11.05
N GLU A 91 16.82 15.97 9.99
CA GLU A 91 16.22 16.42 8.73
C GLU A 91 15.28 15.39 8.12
N CYS A 92 15.54 14.08 8.31
CA CYS A 92 14.59 13.03 7.92
C CYS A 92 13.25 13.17 8.66
N TYR A 93 13.29 13.39 9.98
CA TYR A 93 12.08 13.64 10.77
C TYR A 93 11.35 14.90 10.27
N ASP A 94 12.08 16.00 10.07
CA ASP A 94 11.49 17.26 9.62
C ASP A 94 10.78 17.10 8.26
N LYS A 95 11.37 16.32 7.34
CA LYS A 95 10.75 16.01 6.05
C LYS A 95 9.59 15.03 6.15
N ALA A 96 9.66 14.08 7.08
CA ALA A 96 8.55 13.19 7.37
C ALA A 96 7.34 13.95 7.92
N ALA A 97 7.58 14.88 8.85
CA ALA A 97 6.55 15.77 9.38
C ALA A 97 5.97 16.69 8.30
N GLU A 98 6.81 17.29 7.46
CA GLU A 98 6.38 18.11 6.31
C GLU A 98 5.42 17.32 5.39
N LEU A 99 5.77 16.08 5.05
CA LEU A 99 4.93 15.23 4.20
C LEU A 99 3.62 14.83 4.87
N ALA A 100 3.64 14.58 6.18
CA ALA A 100 2.43 14.30 6.95
C ALA A 100 1.48 15.50 7.00
N ASP A 101 2.01 16.71 7.24
CA ASP A 101 1.26 17.96 7.23
C ASP A 101 0.73 18.31 5.82
N ASP A 102 1.43 17.91 4.77
CA ASP A 102 0.99 18.02 3.36
C ASP A 102 -0.12 17.02 3.01
N GLY A 103 -0.56 16.19 3.95
CA GLY A 103 -1.66 15.24 3.80
C GLY A 103 -1.27 13.91 3.18
N CYS A 104 0.00 13.51 3.23
CA CYS A 104 0.39 12.17 2.84
C CYS A 104 -0.20 11.14 3.82
N ASN A 105 -0.81 10.08 3.28
CA ASN A 105 -1.40 9.00 4.06
C ASN A 105 -0.38 7.91 4.41
N ILE A 106 0.62 7.75 3.54
CA ILE A 106 1.74 6.83 3.74
C ILE A 106 3.04 7.49 3.30
N ILE A 107 4.12 7.30 4.07
CA ILE A 107 5.42 7.90 3.81
C ILE A 107 6.49 6.81 3.89
N PHE A 108 7.31 6.71 2.85
CA PHE A 108 8.42 5.77 2.73
C PHE A 108 9.76 6.50 2.82
N ALA A 109 10.74 5.87 3.48
CA ALA A 109 12.13 6.30 3.45
C ALA A 109 13.03 5.14 3.00
N ASP A 110 14.08 5.44 2.23
CA ASP A 110 14.89 4.41 1.56
C ASP A 110 16.18 4.03 2.31
N SER A 111 16.58 4.79 3.34
CA SER A 111 17.85 4.56 4.03
C SER A 111 17.69 3.90 5.39
N PHE A 112 18.67 3.06 5.74
CA PHE A 112 18.82 2.47 7.09
C PHE A 112 18.87 3.54 8.19
N GLY A 113 19.58 4.63 7.98
CA GLY A 113 19.73 5.69 8.98
C GLY A 113 18.52 6.60 9.13
N HIS A 114 17.51 6.44 8.30
CA HIS A 114 16.21 7.12 8.45
C HIS A 114 15.32 6.44 9.50
N GLU A 115 15.61 5.19 9.91
CA GLU A 115 14.73 4.36 10.75
C GLU A 115 14.24 5.06 12.01
N ASP A 116 15.14 5.56 12.85
CA ASP A 116 14.80 6.15 14.14
C ASP A 116 13.95 7.42 13.99
N TYR A 117 14.17 8.19 12.95
CA TYR A 117 13.47 9.42 12.66
C TYR A 117 12.08 9.16 12.07
N MET A 118 11.93 8.12 11.26
CA MET A 118 10.63 7.65 10.78
C MET A 118 9.78 7.10 11.93
N ILE A 119 10.40 6.37 12.87
CA ILE A 119 9.74 5.90 14.10
C ILE A 119 9.31 7.08 14.98
N GLN A 120 10.12 8.13 15.08
CA GLN A 120 9.76 9.34 15.81
C GLN A 120 8.53 10.02 15.17
N ALA A 121 8.54 10.20 13.86
CA ALA A 121 7.41 10.78 13.12
C ALA A 121 6.13 9.93 13.27
N ALA A 122 6.24 8.61 13.20
CA ALA A 122 5.11 7.71 13.38
C ALA A 122 4.40 7.86 14.74
N LYS A 123 5.16 8.19 15.81
CA LYS A 123 4.57 8.44 17.14
C LYS A 123 3.80 9.76 17.22
N GLU A 124 4.22 10.75 16.44
CA GLU A 124 3.60 12.09 16.45
C GLU A 124 2.41 12.18 15.48
N PHE A 125 2.48 11.43 14.38
CA PHE A 125 1.44 11.40 13.34
C PHE A 125 0.74 10.03 13.25
N PRO A 126 -0.07 9.64 14.25
CA PRO A 126 -0.64 8.28 14.34
C PRO A 126 -1.61 7.92 13.23
N ASN A 127 -2.07 8.89 12.45
CA ASN A 127 -2.97 8.69 11.31
C ASN A 127 -2.22 8.50 9.98
N VAL A 128 -0.90 8.59 9.98
CA VAL A 128 -0.05 8.41 8.80
C VAL A 128 0.75 7.11 8.96
N GLN A 129 0.78 6.29 7.90
CA GLN A 129 1.62 5.10 7.89
C GLN A 129 3.05 5.47 7.50
N PHE A 130 4.02 5.12 8.35
CA PHE A 130 5.44 5.31 8.06
C PHE A 130 6.11 3.97 7.76
N CYS A 131 6.93 3.95 6.72
CA CYS A 131 7.65 2.79 6.26
C CYS A 131 9.12 3.17 5.99
N HIS A 132 10.04 2.28 6.30
CA HIS A 132 11.45 2.47 5.94
C HIS A 132 12.02 1.17 5.36
N SER A 133 12.98 1.28 4.46
CA SER A 133 13.70 0.12 3.95
C SER A 133 15.00 -0.11 4.75
N THR A 134 15.45 -1.36 4.74
CA THR A 134 16.71 -1.80 5.39
C THR A 134 16.80 -1.63 6.92
N GLY A 135 15.78 -1.12 7.58
CA GLY A 135 15.71 -1.01 9.02
C GLY A 135 15.41 -2.33 9.73
N THR A 136 15.61 -2.37 11.04
CA THR A 136 15.47 -3.57 11.87
C THR A 136 14.40 -3.47 12.96
N LYS A 137 13.83 -2.28 13.17
CA LYS A 137 12.89 -1.98 14.27
C LYS A 137 11.42 -1.97 13.83
N ALA A 138 11.11 -2.62 12.71
CA ALA A 138 9.73 -2.76 12.22
C ALA A 138 8.85 -3.43 13.28
N HIS A 139 7.64 -2.93 13.46
CA HIS A 139 6.66 -3.42 14.45
C HIS A 139 7.15 -3.36 15.91
N THR A 140 8.02 -2.42 16.25
CA THR A 140 8.32 -2.14 17.63
C THR A 140 7.13 -1.53 18.37
N GLU A 141 7.11 -1.73 19.68
CA GLU A 141 5.99 -1.39 20.57
C GLU A 141 5.34 -0.03 20.25
N GLY A 142 4.05 -0.04 20.04
CA GLY A 142 3.24 1.16 19.86
C GLY A 142 3.18 1.71 18.43
N LEU A 143 3.70 1.00 17.45
CA LEU A 143 3.56 1.28 16.03
C LEU A 143 2.63 0.23 15.41
N SER A 144 1.39 0.29 15.73
CA SER A 144 0.31 -0.53 15.14
C SER A 144 -0.51 0.30 14.19
#